data_d990e7011bf085a51681fb951f2a6393
#
_entry.id   d990e7011bf085a51681fb951f2a6393
#
_cell.length_a   1.000
_cell.length_b   1.000
_cell.length_c   1.000
_cell.angle_alpha   90.00
_cell.angle_beta   90.00
_cell.angle_gamma   90.00
#
_symmetry.space_group_name_H-M   'P 1'
#
loop_
_entity.id
_entity.type
_entity.pdbx_description
1 polymer ?
#
loop_
_entity_poly.entity_id
_entity_poly.type
_entity_poly.pdbx_seq_one_letter_code
_entity_poly.pdbx_strand_id
1 'polypeptide(L)'
;MTNDFTNLPPSLLSLLKDFEDVFPQEVPPGLPPLRGIEHRIDLVPGAPLPNRAHYRTNPEETKEIERQIQELLAMGHIRETLSPCAVPVILVPKHDNTLRLCMDCRPINAITVRYRHPIPRLDDMFDELCGSSIFSKIDLKSGYHQIRMCEGDEWKTEF
;
A
#
# COMPACT_ATOMS: atom_id res chain seq x y z
N MET A 1 3.85 17.43 -3.59
CA MET A 1 5.13 17.78 -4.24
C MET A 1 4.78 18.33 -5.60
N THR A 2 5.10 19.58 -5.88
CA THR A 2 4.93 20.18 -7.19
C THR A 2 5.95 19.54 -8.13
N ASN A 3 5.46 18.90 -9.18
CA ASN A 3 6.30 18.41 -10.27
C ASN A 3 6.86 19.63 -11.01
N ASP A 4 7.96 20.17 -10.53
CA ASP A 4 8.64 21.29 -11.15
C ASP A 4 9.55 20.76 -12.28
N PHE A 5 8.97 20.54 -13.44
CA PHE A 5 9.67 20.05 -14.65
C PHE A 5 10.44 21.18 -15.39
N THR A 6 10.50 22.40 -14.83
CA THR A 6 11.00 23.59 -15.54
C THR A 6 12.48 23.55 -15.86
N ASN A 7 13.29 22.68 -15.23
CA ASN A 7 14.74 22.61 -15.39
C ASN A 7 15.28 21.27 -15.88
N LEU A 8 14.42 20.44 -16.50
CA LEU A 8 14.86 19.13 -16.99
C LEU A 8 15.47 19.21 -18.39
N PRO A 9 16.49 18.39 -18.71
CA PRO A 9 17.02 18.28 -20.06
C PRO A 9 15.92 17.91 -21.09
N PRO A 10 15.98 18.44 -22.33
CA PRO A 10 14.97 18.16 -23.37
C PRO A 10 14.76 16.67 -23.65
N SER A 11 15.81 15.86 -23.56
CA SER A 11 15.74 14.41 -23.74
C SER A 11 14.90 13.74 -22.63
N LEU A 12 14.99 14.23 -21.40
CA LEU A 12 14.19 13.71 -20.28
C LEU A 12 12.74 14.16 -20.37
N LEU A 13 12.48 15.39 -20.83
CA LEU A 13 11.12 15.86 -21.09
C LEU A 13 10.42 15.03 -22.18
N SER A 14 11.16 14.69 -23.26
CA SER A 14 10.63 13.81 -24.30
C SER A 14 10.28 12.44 -23.75
N LEU A 15 11.18 11.84 -22.96
CA LEU A 15 10.95 10.54 -22.32
C LEU A 15 9.71 10.57 -21.39
N LEU A 16 9.58 11.59 -20.54
CA LEU A 16 8.43 11.72 -19.65
C LEU A 16 7.12 11.89 -20.42
N LYS A 17 7.15 12.55 -21.58
CA LYS A 17 5.98 12.67 -22.45
C LYS A 17 5.59 11.35 -23.11
N ASP A 18 6.57 10.55 -23.51
CA ASP A 18 6.32 9.23 -24.10
C ASP A 18 5.70 8.24 -23.10
N PHE A 19 5.88 8.48 -21.79
CA PHE A 19 5.34 7.68 -20.70
C PHE A 19 4.36 8.47 -19.81
N GLU A 20 3.67 9.46 -20.35
CA GLU A 20 2.74 10.30 -19.58
C GLU A 20 1.59 9.50 -18.95
N ASP A 21 1.19 8.40 -19.59
CA ASP A 21 0.18 7.46 -19.11
C ASP A 21 0.57 6.75 -17.81
N VAL A 22 1.87 6.63 -17.53
CA VAL A 22 2.40 6.03 -16.28
C VAL A 22 2.27 6.98 -15.08
N PHE A 23 2.09 8.30 -15.34
CA PHE A 23 2.02 9.36 -14.33
C PHE A 23 0.65 10.05 -14.29
N PRO A 24 -0.46 9.31 -14.08
CA PRO A 24 -1.78 9.92 -14.04
C PRO A 24 -1.90 10.90 -12.87
N GLN A 25 -2.61 12.00 -13.07
CA GLN A 25 -2.85 12.99 -12.02
C GLN A 25 -3.69 12.41 -10.88
N GLU A 26 -4.65 11.54 -11.22
CA GLU A 26 -5.51 10.84 -10.27
C GLU A 26 -5.34 9.33 -10.42
N VAL A 27 -5.47 8.62 -9.30
CA VAL A 27 -5.47 7.15 -9.31
C VAL A 27 -6.79 6.69 -9.95
N PRO A 28 -6.75 5.83 -10.99
CA PRO A 28 -7.96 5.31 -11.59
C PRO A 28 -8.84 4.58 -10.54
N PRO A 29 -10.16 4.72 -10.60
CA PRO A 29 -11.05 3.98 -9.70
C PRO A 29 -11.01 2.49 -10.00
N GLY A 30 -11.28 1.68 -8.98
CA GLY A 30 -11.31 0.24 -9.07
C GLY A 30 -10.00 -0.43 -8.69
N LEU A 31 -10.03 -1.77 -8.70
CA LEU A 31 -8.86 -2.57 -8.37
C LEU A 31 -7.86 -2.57 -9.54
N PRO A 32 -6.55 -2.60 -9.25
CA PRO A 32 -5.53 -2.69 -10.29
C PRO A 32 -5.65 -4.01 -11.07
N PRO A 33 -5.11 -4.08 -12.30
CA PRO A 33 -5.10 -5.32 -13.08
C PRO A 33 -4.29 -6.42 -12.40
N LEU A 34 -4.66 -7.68 -12.65
CA LEU A 34 -3.87 -8.84 -12.25
C LEU A 34 -2.55 -8.84 -13.04
N ARG A 35 -1.43 -9.02 -12.35
CA ARG A 35 -0.08 -8.95 -12.93
C ARG A 35 0.75 -10.20 -12.67
N GLY A 36 0.19 -11.21 -11.98
CA GLY A 36 0.91 -12.41 -11.55
C GLY A 36 1.83 -12.19 -10.33
N ILE A 37 1.68 -11.06 -9.65
CA ILE A 37 2.44 -10.66 -8.45
C ILE A 37 1.52 -10.27 -7.30
N GLU A 38 0.38 -10.93 -7.20
CA GLU A 38 -0.64 -10.66 -6.18
C GLU A 38 -0.10 -10.95 -4.77
N HIS A 39 -0.57 -10.19 -3.78
CA HIS A 39 -0.28 -10.43 -2.37
C HIS A 39 -0.95 -11.72 -1.90
N ARG A 40 -0.19 -12.58 -1.25
CA ARG A 40 -0.68 -13.80 -0.60
C ARG A 40 -0.38 -13.77 0.89
N ILE A 41 -1.30 -14.33 1.67
CA ILE A 41 -1.14 -14.48 3.11
C ILE A 41 -1.30 -15.96 3.45
N ASP A 42 -0.19 -16.64 3.65
CA ASP A 42 -0.19 -18.04 4.08
C ASP A 42 -0.23 -18.10 5.61
N LEU A 43 -1.32 -18.60 6.14
CA LEU A 43 -1.49 -18.73 7.58
C LEU A 43 -0.93 -20.05 8.08
N VAL A 44 -0.41 -20.06 9.31
CA VAL A 44 0.01 -21.28 10.00
C VAL A 44 -1.22 -22.17 10.20
N PRO A 45 -1.21 -23.42 9.72
CA PRO A 45 -2.34 -24.33 9.85
C PRO A 45 -2.78 -24.51 11.31
N GLY A 46 -4.08 -24.37 11.58
CA GLY A 46 -4.65 -24.51 12.91
C GLY A 46 -4.44 -23.33 13.86
N ALA A 47 -3.78 -22.27 13.43
CA ALA A 47 -3.66 -21.06 14.24
C ALA A 47 -5.04 -20.39 14.41
N PRO A 48 -5.37 -19.88 15.61
CA PRO A 48 -6.63 -19.18 15.85
C PRO A 48 -6.64 -17.88 15.06
N LEU A 49 -7.70 -17.64 14.30
CA LEU A 49 -7.86 -16.41 13.54
C LEU A 49 -8.08 -15.21 14.48
N PRO A 50 -7.42 -14.08 14.24
CA PRO A 50 -7.68 -12.87 15.00
C PRO A 50 -9.06 -12.31 14.64
N ASN A 51 -9.86 -12.06 15.67
CA ASN A 51 -11.11 -11.32 15.57
C ASN A 51 -11.09 -10.29 16.70
N ARG A 52 -10.56 -9.11 16.41
CA ARG A 52 -10.31 -8.06 17.38
C ARG A 52 -11.32 -6.95 17.23
N ALA A 53 -11.92 -6.55 18.35
CA ALA A 53 -12.76 -5.37 18.37
C ALA A 53 -11.96 -4.09 18.08
N HIS A 54 -12.64 -3.08 17.54
CA HIS A 54 -12.05 -1.77 17.28
C HIS A 54 -11.51 -1.13 18.57
N TYR A 55 -10.45 -0.36 18.43
CA TYR A 55 -9.96 0.50 19.51
C TYR A 55 -11.01 1.59 19.83
N ARG A 56 -11.02 2.01 21.08
CA ARG A 56 -11.83 3.17 21.47
C ARG A 56 -11.24 4.42 20.83
N THR A 57 -12.06 5.13 20.11
CA THR A 57 -11.72 6.38 19.42
C THR A 57 -12.56 7.53 20.00
N ASN A 58 -12.06 8.74 19.88
CA ASN A 58 -12.86 9.93 20.15
C ASN A 58 -13.81 10.23 18.97
N PRO A 59 -14.82 11.09 19.11
CA PRO A 59 -15.78 11.37 18.05
C PRO A 59 -15.15 11.97 16.77
N GLU A 60 -14.06 12.71 16.88
CA GLU A 60 -13.35 13.30 15.73
C GLU A 60 -12.58 12.23 14.95
N GLU A 61 -11.90 11.36 15.67
CA GLU A 61 -11.22 10.19 15.08
C GLU A 61 -12.20 9.25 14.39
N THR A 62 -13.37 9.00 15.01
CA THR A 62 -14.41 8.16 14.40
C THR A 62 -14.89 8.74 13.07
N LYS A 63 -15.17 10.04 13.00
CA LYS A 63 -15.57 10.71 11.76
C LYS A 63 -14.48 10.64 10.69
N GLU A 64 -13.22 10.77 11.08
CA GLU A 64 -12.11 10.69 10.14
C GLU A 64 -11.93 9.25 9.59
N ILE A 65 -12.08 8.23 10.44
CA ILE A 65 -12.09 6.82 10.03
C ILE A 65 -13.22 6.59 9.01
N GLU A 66 -14.45 6.98 9.36
CA GLU A 66 -15.61 6.84 8.49
C GLU A 66 -15.40 7.54 7.14
N ARG A 67 -14.86 8.76 7.13
CA ARG A 67 -14.55 9.51 5.91
C ARG A 67 -13.58 8.74 5.01
N GLN A 68 -12.46 8.25 5.57
CA GLN A 68 -11.46 7.51 4.80
C GLN A 68 -11.99 6.16 4.29
N ILE A 69 -12.83 5.47 5.07
CA ILE A 69 -13.49 4.23 4.64
C ILE A 69 -14.42 4.51 3.45
N GLN A 70 -15.24 5.57 3.52
CA GLN A 70 -16.13 5.95 2.43
C GLN A 70 -15.36 6.30 1.15
N GLU A 71 -14.21 6.97 1.26
CA GLU A 71 -13.35 7.23 0.12
C GLU A 71 -12.81 5.94 -0.51
N LEU A 72 -12.34 4.98 0.30
CA LEU A 72 -11.85 3.69 -0.19
C LEU A 72 -12.96 2.86 -0.85
N LEU A 73 -14.18 2.89 -0.29
CA LEU A 73 -15.36 2.24 -0.88
C LEU A 73 -15.72 2.89 -2.22
N ALA A 74 -15.77 4.22 -2.28
CA ALA A 74 -16.08 4.95 -3.50
C ALA A 74 -15.03 4.72 -4.61
N MET A 75 -13.77 4.53 -4.24
CA MET A 75 -12.70 4.16 -5.16
C MET A 75 -12.72 2.67 -5.56
N GLY A 76 -13.52 1.85 -4.91
CA GLY A 76 -13.58 0.40 -5.15
C GLY A 76 -12.36 -0.38 -4.68
N HIS A 77 -11.57 0.20 -3.76
CA HIS A 77 -10.39 -0.47 -3.19
C HIS A 77 -10.76 -1.46 -2.08
N ILE A 78 -11.89 -1.25 -1.42
CA ILE A 78 -12.43 -2.13 -0.39
C ILE A 78 -13.90 -2.41 -0.66
N ARG A 79 -14.44 -3.43 -0.01
CA ARG A 79 -15.87 -3.80 -0.05
C ARG A 79 -16.31 -4.29 1.33
N GLU A 80 -17.60 -4.20 1.60
CA GLU A 80 -18.18 -4.86 2.77
C GLU A 80 -18.11 -6.37 2.63
N THR A 81 -17.78 -7.05 3.72
CA THR A 81 -17.68 -8.51 3.75
C THR A 81 -17.96 -9.03 5.16
N LEU A 82 -18.15 -10.35 5.28
CA LEU A 82 -18.22 -11.06 6.54
C LEU A 82 -17.06 -12.04 6.58
N SER A 83 -16.09 -11.77 7.46
CA SER A 83 -14.93 -12.62 7.63
C SER A 83 -14.81 -13.10 9.08
N PRO A 84 -14.31 -14.30 9.31
CA PRO A 84 -13.93 -14.75 10.66
C PRO A 84 -12.64 -14.08 11.16
N CYS A 85 -11.92 -13.35 10.29
CA CYS A 85 -10.66 -12.67 10.60
C CYS A 85 -10.89 -11.17 10.53
N ALA A 86 -10.69 -10.46 11.63
CA ALA A 86 -10.78 -9.00 11.66
C ALA A 86 -9.67 -8.40 12.54
N VAL A 87 -9.09 -7.30 12.06
CA VAL A 87 -8.05 -6.55 12.78
C VAL A 87 -8.51 -5.11 12.97
N PRO A 88 -8.17 -4.47 14.10
CA PRO A 88 -8.60 -3.10 14.35
C PRO A 88 -7.83 -2.10 13.49
N VAL A 89 -8.48 -0.98 13.18
CA VAL A 89 -7.85 0.18 12.55
C VAL A 89 -7.35 1.17 13.58
N ILE A 90 -6.32 1.91 13.20
CA ILE A 90 -5.73 3.00 13.96
C ILE A 90 -5.52 4.21 13.05
N LEU A 91 -5.57 5.41 13.62
CA LEU A 91 -5.17 6.62 12.93
C LEU A 91 -3.74 7.00 13.31
N VAL A 92 -2.91 7.22 12.31
CA VAL A 92 -1.52 7.61 12.49
C VAL A 92 -1.29 9.00 11.90
N PRO A 93 -0.76 9.96 12.68
CA PRO A 93 -0.47 11.29 12.17
C PRO A 93 0.68 11.24 11.16
N LYS A 94 0.54 11.99 10.06
CA LYS A 94 1.59 12.26 9.08
C LYS A 94 2.38 13.52 9.47
N HIS A 95 3.48 13.77 8.77
CA HIS A 95 4.29 14.98 8.97
C HIS A 95 3.52 16.30 8.68
N ASP A 96 2.49 16.25 7.87
CA ASP A 96 1.61 17.38 7.51
C ASP A 96 0.43 17.55 8.46
N ASN A 97 0.43 16.86 9.61
CA ASN A 97 -0.65 16.77 10.59
C ASN A 97 -1.96 16.17 10.08
N THR A 98 -2.01 15.62 8.87
CA THR A 98 -3.15 14.82 8.44
C THR A 98 -3.08 13.43 9.06
N LEU A 99 -4.23 12.75 9.17
CA LEU A 99 -4.34 11.40 9.72
C LEU A 99 -4.37 10.37 8.60
N ARG A 100 -3.69 9.26 8.81
CA ARG A 100 -3.72 8.09 7.93
C ARG A 100 -4.40 6.94 8.64
N LEU A 101 -5.38 6.33 7.99
CA LEU A 101 -5.94 5.05 8.40
C LEU A 101 -4.90 3.94 8.19
N CYS A 102 -4.64 3.18 9.24
CA CYS A 102 -3.74 2.03 9.21
C CYS A 102 -4.43 0.84 9.87
N MET A 103 -4.22 -0.34 9.33
CA MET A 103 -4.68 -1.58 9.94
C MET A 103 -3.62 -2.09 10.92
N ASP A 104 -4.03 -2.54 12.09
CA ASP A 104 -3.12 -3.21 13.02
C ASP A 104 -2.92 -4.67 12.61
N CYS A 105 -2.00 -4.89 11.69
CA CYS A 105 -1.71 -6.23 11.16
C CYS A 105 -0.88 -7.10 12.11
N ARG A 106 -0.50 -6.66 13.30
CA ARG A 106 0.28 -7.47 14.26
C ARG A 106 -0.36 -8.82 14.57
N PRO A 107 -1.68 -8.92 14.81
CA PRO A 107 -2.32 -10.20 15.09
C PRO A 107 -2.25 -11.17 13.91
N ILE A 108 -2.50 -10.69 12.68
CA ILE A 108 -2.43 -11.53 11.48
C ILE A 108 -0.98 -11.90 11.15
N ASN A 109 -0.03 -10.97 11.29
CA ASN A 109 1.38 -11.23 11.07
C ASN A 109 1.95 -12.27 12.04
N ALA A 110 1.39 -12.39 13.26
CA ALA A 110 1.81 -13.38 14.25
C ALA A 110 1.50 -14.82 13.82
N ILE A 111 0.46 -15.01 13.00
CA ILE A 111 0.03 -16.33 12.50
C ILE A 111 0.34 -16.55 11.02
N THR A 112 1.02 -15.59 10.37
CA THR A 112 1.45 -15.72 8.97
C THR A 112 2.75 -16.50 8.90
N VAL A 113 2.84 -17.42 7.93
CA VAL A 113 4.07 -18.17 7.62
C VAL A 113 5.14 -17.19 7.17
N ARG A 114 6.29 -17.21 7.85
CA ARG A 114 7.40 -16.30 7.55
C ARG A 114 8.30 -16.91 6.49
N TYR A 115 8.21 -16.42 5.28
CA TYR A 115 9.15 -16.74 4.22
C TYR A 115 10.41 -15.89 4.35
N ARG A 116 11.56 -16.51 4.13
CA ARG A 116 12.84 -15.80 4.06
C ARG A 116 13.23 -15.67 2.60
N HIS A 117 13.22 -14.45 2.12
CA HIS A 117 13.79 -14.12 0.81
C HIS A 117 15.21 -13.59 0.98
N PRO A 118 16.14 -13.93 0.09
CA PRO A 118 17.46 -13.34 0.11
C PRO A 118 17.34 -11.82 -0.12
N ILE A 119 17.84 -11.05 0.83
CA ILE A 119 17.95 -9.59 0.67
C ILE A 119 19.34 -9.34 0.12
N PRO A 120 19.52 -8.58 -0.98
CA PRO A 120 20.81 -8.19 -1.48
C PRO A 120 21.64 -7.54 -0.37
N ARG A 121 22.93 -7.82 -0.32
CA ARG A 121 23.84 -7.15 0.62
C ARG A 121 23.96 -5.68 0.23
N LEU A 122 24.20 -4.84 1.21
CA LEU A 122 24.37 -3.41 0.97
C LEU A 122 25.55 -3.14 0.03
N ASP A 123 26.64 -3.90 0.19
CA ASP A 123 27.82 -3.81 -0.65
C ASP A 123 27.51 -4.16 -2.11
N ASP A 124 26.75 -5.24 -2.36
CA ASP A 124 26.30 -5.61 -3.71
C ASP A 124 25.45 -4.51 -4.37
N MET A 125 24.59 -3.83 -3.57
CA MET A 125 23.81 -2.70 -4.07
C MET A 125 24.67 -1.47 -4.38
N PHE A 126 25.73 -1.22 -3.60
CA PHE A 126 26.68 -0.14 -3.92
C PHE A 126 27.51 -0.43 -5.15
N ASP A 127 27.88 -1.68 -5.38
CA ASP A 127 28.62 -2.09 -6.58
C ASP A 127 27.78 -1.85 -7.86
N GLU A 128 26.45 -2.11 -7.80
CA GLU A 128 25.50 -1.80 -8.88
C GLU A 128 25.41 -0.28 -9.17
N LEU A 129 25.66 0.57 -8.18
CA LEU A 129 25.66 2.03 -8.34
C LEU A 129 27.01 2.59 -8.79
N CYS A 130 28.06 1.77 -8.80
CA CYS A 130 29.41 2.21 -9.14
C CYS A 130 29.46 2.79 -10.55
N GLY A 131 30.03 3.99 -10.69
CA GLY A 131 30.10 4.72 -11.96
C GLY A 131 28.84 5.46 -12.39
N SER A 132 27.74 5.37 -11.64
CA SER A 132 26.54 6.13 -11.91
C SER A 132 26.72 7.59 -11.49
N SER A 133 26.37 8.52 -12.41
CA SER A 133 26.43 9.97 -12.18
C SER A 133 25.04 10.63 -12.08
N ILE A 134 24.00 9.93 -12.50
CA ILE A 134 22.61 10.41 -12.47
C ILE A 134 21.76 9.38 -11.72
N PHE A 135 21.01 9.84 -10.74
CA PHE A 135 20.12 9.02 -9.94
C PHE A 135 18.69 9.53 -10.07
N SER A 136 17.74 8.61 -10.22
CA SER A 136 16.30 8.91 -10.24
C SER A 136 15.59 8.13 -9.14
N LYS A 137 14.66 8.79 -8.46
CA LYS A 137 13.77 8.16 -7.48
C LYS A 137 12.36 8.22 -8.01
N ILE A 138 11.74 7.05 -8.24
CA ILE A 138 10.32 6.93 -8.57
C ILE A 138 9.58 6.57 -7.30
N ASP A 139 8.59 7.38 -6.93
CA ASP A 139 7.73 7.15 -5.77
C ASP A 139 6.33 6.76 -6.23
N LEU A 140 5.85 5.60 -5.77
CA LEU A 140 4.56 5.07 -6.18
C LEU A 140 3.42 5.80 -5.45
N LYS A 141 2.53 6.45 -6.19
CA LYS A 141 1.31 7.01 -5.64
C LYS A 141 0.38 5.88 -5.19
N SER A 142 0.04 5.84 -3.90
CA SER A 142 -0.78 4.77 -3.31
C SER A 142 -0.26 3.36 -3.59
N GLY A 143 1.06 3.16 -3.49
CA GLY A 143 1.73 1.90 -3.85
C GLY A 143 1.11 0.64 -3.23
N TYR A 144 0.57 0.75 -2.02
CA TYR A 144 -0.15 -0.35 -1.37
C TYR A 144 -1.34 -0.87 -2.18
N HIS A 145 -2.09 0.03 -2.85
CA HIS A 145 -3.27 -0.31 -3.64
C HIS A 145 -2.94 -0.69 -5.10
N GLN A 146 -1.67 -0.70 -5.49
CA GLN A 146 -1.26 -1.05 -6.85
C GLN A 146 -1.08 -2.55 -7.08
N ILE A 147 -1.08 -3.36 -6.01
CA ILE A 147 -0.99 -4.81 -6.07
C ILE A 147 -2.22 -5.39 -5.39
N ARG A 148 -2.93 -6.28 -6.08
CA ARG A 148 -4.13 -6.93 -5.56
C ARG A 148 -3.79 -8.03 -4.56
N MET A 149 -4.76 -8.34 -3.69
CA MET A 149 -4.77 -9.61 -2.98
C MET A 149 -5.03 -10.74 -3.96
N CYS A 150 -4.40 -11.88 -3.73
CA CYS A 150 -4.70 -13.11 -4.47
C CYS A 150 -6.17 -13.49 -4.24
N GLU A 151 -6.83 -13.91 -5.30
CA GLU A 151 -8.23 -14.38 -5.22
C GLU A 151 -8.37 -15.50 -4.17
N GLY A 152 -9.31 -15.31 -3.26
CA GLY A 152 -9.53 -16.22 -2.13
C GLY A 152 -8.76 -15.88 -0.85
N ASP A 153 -7.88 -14.87 -0.87
CA ASP A 153 -7.14 -14.40 0.31
C ASP A 153 -7.68 -13.08 0.90
N GLU A 154 -8.63 -12.44 0.23
CA GLU A 154 -9.15 -11.10 0.59
C GLU A 154 -9.76 -11.07 1.99
N TRP A 155 -10.43 -12.15 2.39
CA TRP A 155 -11.04 -12.27 3.70
C TRP A 155 -10.05 -12.21 4.87
N LYS A 156 -8.75 -12.40 4.61
CA LYS A 156 -7.68 -12.32 5.62
C LYS A 156 -7.28 -10.89 5.96
N THR A 157 -7.78 -9.91 5.20
CA THR A 157 -7.44 -8.50 5.34
C THR A 157 -8.60 -7.62 5.80
N GLU A 158 -9.63 -8.21 6.43
CA GLU A 158 -10.76 -7.48 6.97
C GLU A 158 -10.39 -6.65 8.20
N PHE A 159 -11.02 -5.48 8.33
CA PHE A 159 -10.85 -4.54 9.45
C PHE A 159 -12.18 -3.86 9.84
#